data_43f4f9fdb74760b6fa41aa8bf4d3076e
#
_entry.id   43f4f9fdb74760b6fa41aa8bf4d3076e
#
_cell.length_a   1.000
_cell.length_b   1.000
_cell.length_c   1.000
_cell.angle_alpha   90.00
_cell.angle_beta   90.00
_cell.angle_gamma   90.00
#
_symmetry.space_group_name_H-M   'P 1'
#
loop_
_entity.id
_entity.type
_entity.pdbx_description
1 polymer ?
#
loop_
_entity_poly.entity_id
_entity_poly.type
_entity_poly.pdbx_seq_one_letter_code
_entity_poly.pdbx_strand_id
1 'polypeptide(L)'
;NEIVPVCFEKGDLLVACAFPVDPDILEEAATISGMTIRPVLTPADQIQKMLSGMETITEEKKKAAETGKTAEKVESAPAVRLVNTLIESAYKRNASDIHIEPGKEFLTIRFRIDGDLCMYTKMEMSYHRPVVTRLKLMGEMDIAEKRLPQDGKYRYEKEEMATDLRISTLPSVYGEKVVLRLLGNDRDSSLI
;
A
#
# COMPACT_ATOMS: atom_id res chain seq x y z
N ASN A 1 23.11 15.79 12.89
CA ASN A 1 22.41 14.61 13.44
C ASN A 1 21.10 14.43 12.66
N GLU A 2 21.00 13.30 11.95
CA GLU A 2 19.86 12.99 11.11
C GLU A 2 18.93 12.04 11.85
N ILE A 3 17.63 12.33 11.78
CA ILE A 3 16.57 11.47 12.33
C ILE A 3 15.58 11.09 11.21
N VAL A 4 15.08 9.85 11.23
CA VAL A 4 14.17 9.35 10.21
C VAL A 4 12.92 8.78 10.88
N PRO A 5 11.70 9.26 10.57
CA PRO A 5 10.49 8.67 11.09
C PRO A 5 10.31 7.24 10.53
N VAL A 6 10.02 6.29 11.43
CA VAL A 6 9.92 4.86 11.08
C VAL A 6 8.47 4.40 11.06
N CYS A 7 7.76 4.53 12.16
CA CYS A 7 6.36 4.10 12.28
C CYS A 7 5.67 4.71 13.51
N PHE A 8 4.36 4.51 13.59
CA PHE A 8 3.56 4.85 14.78
C PHE A 8 3.32 3.59 15.62
N GLU A 9 3.58 3.68 16.91
CA GLU A 9 3.29 2.62 17.87
C GLU A 9 2.68 3.19 19.15
N LYS A 10 1.47 2.74 19.51
CA LYS A 10 0.75 3.12 20.73
C LYS A 10 0.55 4.63 20.95
N GLY A 11 0.53 5.42 19.88
CA GLY A 11 0.37 6.87 19.95
C GLY A 11 1.68 7.67 19.92
N ASP A 12 2.82 7.00 19.92
CA ASP A 12 4.14 7.59 19.80
C ASP A 12 4.67 7.47 18.34
N LEU A 13 5.43 8.45 17.90
CA LEU A 13 6.18 8.38 16.66
C LEU A 13 7.58 7.80 16.93
N LEU A 14 7.85 6.61 16.41
CA LEU A 14 9.18 6.01 16.46
C LEU A 14 10.09 6.67 15.43
N VAL A 15 11.25 7.11 15.86
CA VAL A 15 12.24 7.83 15.04
C VAL A 15 13.59 7.13 15.13
N ALA A 16 14.12 6.67 13.98
CA ALA A 16 15.47 6.13 13.90
C ALA A 16 16.48 7.26 14.03
N CYS A 17 17.47 7.08 14.89
CA CYS A 17 18.53 8.05 15.14
C CYS A 17 19.86 7.35 15.43
N ALA A 18 20.99 7.98 15.03
CA ALA A 18 22.32 7.51 15.37
C ALA A 18 22.77 8.08 16.72
N PHE A 19 23.62 7.34 17.41
CA PHE A 19 24.25 7.83 18.64
C PHE A 19 25.45 8.75 18.31
N PRO A 20 25.67 9.87 19.06
CA PRO A 20 24.83 10.43 20.13
C PRO A 20 23.58 11.14 19.59
N VAL A 21 22.46 10.95 20.28
CA VAL A 21 21.20 11.63 19.97
C VAL A 21 21.23 13.02 20.59
N ASP A 22 20.92 14.04 19.79
CA ASP A 22 20.77 15.41 20.25
C ASP A 22 19.35 15.60 20.78
N PRO A 23 19.17 15.94 22.08
CA PRO A 23 17.86 16.14 22.68
C PRO A 23 17.06 17.24 22.01
N ASP A 24 17.71 18.32 21.55
CA ASP A 24 17.04 19.47 20.94
C ASP A 24 16.33 19.08 19.62
N ILE A 25 16.94 18.18 18.85
CA ILE A 25 16.32 17.66 17.60
C ILE A 25 15.08 16.82 17.88
N LEU A 26 15.06 16.06 18.97
CA LEU A 26 13.89 15.28 19.37
C LEU A 26 12.74 16.18 19.86
N GLU A 27 13.08 17.25 20.60
CA GLU A 27 12.10 18.25 21.04
C GLU A 27 11.50 19.04 19.86
N GLU A 28 12.34 19.43 18.90
CA GLU A 28 11.89 20.07 17.67
C GLU A 28 10.96 19.15 16.85
N ALA A 29 11.34 17.88 16.68
CA ALA A 29 10.53 16.89 16.01
C ALA A 29 9.18 16.67 16.72
N ALA A 30 9.16 16.64 18.06
CA ALA A 30 7.93 16.55 18.85
C ALA A 30 7.03 17.77 18.64
N THR A 31 7.63 18.97 18.62
CA THR A 31 6.91 20.24 18.40
C THR A 31 6.31 20.30 17.00
N ILE A 32 7.05 19.91 15.96
CA ILE A 32 6.59 19.94 14.56
C ILE A 32 5.51 18.87 14.32
N SER A 33 5.68 17.68 14.87
CA SER A 33 4.74 16.57 14.67
C SER A 33 3.50 16.64 15.56
N GLY A 34 3.58 17.37 16.68
CA GLY A 34 2.55 17.37 17.72
C GLY A 34 2.40 16.03 18.46
N MET A 35 3.42 15.17 18.42
CA MET A 35 3.39 13.80 18.92
C MET A 35 4.54 13.52 19.87
N THR A 36 4.38 12.52 20.74
CA THR A 36 5.49 12.00 21.54
C THR A 36 6.47 11.27 20.65
N ILE A 37 7.75 11.67 20.71
CA ILE A 37 8.82 11.05 19.91
C ILE A 37 9.51 9.98 20.77
N ARG A 38 9.62 8.78 20.19
CA ARG A 38 10.38 7.68 20.81
C ARG A 38 11.60 7.38 19.93
N PRO A 39 12.82 7.69 20.37
CA PRO A 39 14.03 7.39 19.61
C PRO A 39 14.34 5.90 19.60
N VAL A 40 14.72 5.38 18.43
CA VAL A 40 15.23 4.03 18.21
C VAL A 40 16.66 4.14 17.69
N LEU A 41 17.61 3.64 18.46
CA LEU A 41 19.01 3.65 18.04
C LEU A 41 19.23 2.75 16.84
N THR A 42 19.74 3.33 15.78
CA THR A 42 19.95 2.65 14.49
C THR A 42 21.37 2.97 14.00
N PRO A 43 22.10 1.99 13.42
CA PRO A 43 23.39 2.24 12.82
C PRO A 43 23.34 3.35 11.75
N ALA A 44 24.36 4.21 11.71
CA ALA A 44 24.39 5.38 10.84
C ALA A 44 24.29 5.03 9.34
N ASP A 45 24.85 3.89 8.93
CA ASP A 45 24.76 3.39 7.55
C ASP A 45 23.33 3.01 7.15
N GLN A 46 22.51 2.54 8.10
CA GLN A 46 21.09 2.26 7.85
C GLN A 46 20.26 3.55 7.76
N ILE A 47 20.59 4.56 8.57
CA ILE A 47 19.92 5.87 8.48
C ILE A 47 20.21 6.52 7.11
N GLN A 48 21.44 6.47 6.65
CA GLN A 48 21.83 6.98 5.33
C GLN A 48 21.07 6.25 4.19
N LYS A 49 20.90 4.94 4.29
CA LYS A 49 20.08 4.16 3.34
C LYS A 49 18.60 4.55 3.38
N MET A 50 18.06 4.83 4.56
CA MET A 50 16.66 5.30 4.70
C MET A 50 16.50 6.69 4.10
N LEU A 51 17.42 7.61 4.37
CA LEU A 51 17.40 8.98 3.85
C LEU A 51 17.55 9.00 2.32
N SER A 52 18.50 8.27 1.75
CA SER A 52 18.66 8.18 0.29
C SER A 52 17.42 7.60 -0.39
N GLY A 53 16.72 6.65 0.26
CA GLY A 53 15.43 6.16 -0.20
C GLY A 53 14.31 7.20 -0.12
N MET A 54 14.36 8.11 0.86
CA MET A 54 13.37 9.20 1.00
C MET A 54 13.64 10.37 0.05
N GLU A 55 14.90 10.72 -0.19
CA GLU A 55 15.28 11.76 -1.16
C GLU A 55 14.85 11.41 -2.57
N THR A 56 15.00 10.16 -2.96
CA THR A 56 14.51 9.68 -4.26
C THR A 56 13.00 9.87 -4.41
N ILE A 57 12.23 9.65 -3.34
CA ILE A 57 10.77 9.86 -3.32
C ILE A 57 10.42 11.37 -3.41
N THR A 58 11.22 12.25 -2.85
CA THR A 58 10.96 13.71 -2.81
C THR A 58 11.33 14.37 -4.14
N GLU A 59 12.43 13.97 -4.77
CA GLU A 59 12.83 14.45 -6.10
C GLU A 59 11.90 13.95 -7.21
N GLU A 60 11.42 12.70 -7.10
CA GLU A 60 10.44 12.13 -8.02
C GLU A 60 9.09 12.86 -7.96
N LYS A 61 8.65 13.31 -6.78
CA LYS A 61 7.44 14.14 -6.63
C LYS A 61 7.56 15.51 -7.30
N LYS A 62 8.75 16.11 -7.30
CA LYS A 62 8.99 17.41 -7.98
C LYS A 62 9.09 17.26 -9.50
N LYS A 63 9.69 16.18 -10.00
CA LYS A 63 9.81 15.90 -11.44
C LYS A 63 8.52 15.38 -12.08
N ALA A 64 7.64 14.73 -11.31
CA ALA A 64 6.36 14.21 -11.83
C ALA A 64 5.35 15.31 -12.19
N ALA A 65 5.59 16.56 -11.78
CA ALA A 65 4.74 17.70 -12.14
C ALA A 65 5.03 18.28 -13.53
N GLU A 66 6.15 17.96 -14.16
CA GLU A 66 6.61 18.67 -15.38
C GLU A 66 6.74 17.84 -16.66
N THR A 67 6.67 16.52 -16.65
CA THR A 67 6.81 15.76 -17.92
C THR A 67 5.96 14.49 -17.95
N GLY A 68 4.92 14.52 -18.77
CA GLY A 68 4.24 13.30 -19.22
C GLY A 68 5.15 12.46 -20.10
N LYS A 69 5.70 11.39 -19.57
CA LYS A 69 6.15 10.19 -20.35
C LYS A 69 6.75 9.11 -19.42
N THR A 70 6.32 7.91 -19.67
CA THR A 70 6.91 6.57 -19.72
C THR A 70 6.51 5.58 -18.63
N ALA A 71 6.19 4.35 -19.07
CA ALA A 71 5.65 3.22 -18.32
C ALA A 71 6.46 2.82 -17.06
N GLU A 72 7.77 3.00 -17.04
CA GLU A 72 8.63 2.68 -15.88
C GLU A 72 8.39 3.59 -14.65
N LYS A 73 7.92 4.84 -14.86
CA LYS A 73 7.58 5.75 -13.75
C LYS A 73 6.23 5.44 -13.09
N VAL A 74 5.37 4.67 -13.74
CA VAL A 74 4.05 4.30 -13.20
C VAL A 74 4.19 3.24 -12.11
N GLU A 75 5.16 2.32 -12.21
CA GLU A 75 5.39 1.28 -11.20
C GLU A 75 5.94 1.81 -9.87
N SER A 76 6.54 2.99 -9.85
CA SER A 76 7.06 3.62 -8.62
C SER A 76 6.00 4.35 -7.80
N ALA A 77 4.80 4.59 -8.34
CA ALA A 77 3.72 5.27 -7.63
C ALA A 77 3.30 4.49 -6.36
N PRO A 78 3.12 5.15 -5.20
CA PRO A 78 2.78 4.48 -3.94
C PRO A 78 1.58 3.53 -4.04
N ALA A 79 0.54 3.91 -4.80
CA ALA A 79 -0.64 3.08 -5.00
C ALA A 79 -0.35 1.81 -5.81
N VAL A 80 0.54 1.89 -6.80
CA VAL A 80 0.95 0.73 -7.62
C VAL A 80 1.71 -0.27 -6.76
N ARG A 81 2.70 0.20 -5.99
CA ARG A 81 3.44 -0.66 -5.07
C ARG A 81 2.53 -1.30 -4.02
N LEU A 82 1.60 -0.53 -3.47
CA LEU A 82 0.65 -1.04 -2.49
C LEU A 82 -0.24 -2.14 -3.09
N VAL A 83 -0.84 -1.92 -4.26
CA VAL A 83 -1.68 -2.93 -4.94
C VAL A 83 -0.87 -4.19 -5.26
N ASN A 84 0.35 -4.05 -5.79
CA ASN A 84 1.22 -5.18 -6.06
C ASN A 84 1.54 -5.96 -4.77
N THR A 85 1.89 -5.27 -3.68
CA THR A 85 2.15 -5.90 -2.37
C THR A 85 0.92 -6.65 -1.84
N LEU A 86 -0.28 -6.11 -2.02
CA LEU A 86 -1.52 -6.78 -1.61
C LEU A 86 -1.75 -8.07 -2.40
N ILE A 87 -1.57 -8.04 -3.71
CA ILE A 87 -1.74 -9.21 -4.59
C ILE A 87 -0.69 -10.28 -4.25
N GLU A 88 0.58 -9.90 -4.14
CA GLU A 88 1.67 -10.83 -3.80
C GLU A 88 1.49 -11.46 -2.41
N SER A 89 1.06 -10.65 -1.43
CA SER A 89 0.80 -11.14 -0.07
C SER A 89 -0.39 -12.09 -0.01
N ALA A 90 -1.45 -11.81 -0.77
CA ALA A 90 -2.61 -12.69 -0.87
C ALA A 90 -2.23 -14.01 -1.55
N TYR A 91 -1.49 -13.95 -2.66
CA TYR A 91 -1.00 -15.12 -3.38
C TYR A 91 -0.14 -16.03 -2.49
N LYS A 92 0.85 -15.46 -1.77
CA LYS A 92 1.73 -16.20 -0.84
C LYS A 92 0.96 -16.86 0.30
N ARG A 93 -0.18 -16.31 0.70
CA ARG A 93 -1.05 -16.84 1.77
C ARG A 93 -2.16 -17.76 1.26
N ASN A 94 -2.16 -18.09 -0.03
CA ASN A 94 -3.22 -18.88 -0.68
C ASN A 94 -4.62 -18.27 -0.46
N ALA A 95 -4.71 -16.95 -0.44
CA ALA A 95 -6.00 -16.27 -0.32
C ALA A 95 -6.78 -16.39 -1.64
N SER A 96 -8.08 -16.67 -1.54
CA SER A 96 -8.98 -16.70 -2.69
C SER A 96 -9.45 -15.30 -3.10
N ASP A 97 -9.64 -14.41 -2.13
CA ASP A 97 -10.15 -13.07 -2.38
C ASP A 97 -9.43 -12.02 -1.52
N ILE A 98 -9.28 -10.81 -2.08
CA ILE A 98 -8.86 -9.60 -1.38
C ILE A 98 -10.06 -8.67 -1.34
N HIS A 99 -10.48 -8.27 -0.15
CA HIS A 99 -11.52 -7.29 0.08
C HIS A 99 -10.92 -5.96 0.50
N ILE A 100 -11.23 -4.89 -0.23
CA ILE A 100 -10.81 -3.52 0.03
C ILE A 100 -12.06 -2.72 0.35
N GLU A 101 -12.25 -2.38 1.61
CA GLU A 101 -13.51 -1.87 2.14
C GLU A 101 -13.31 -0.50 2.78
N PRO A 102 -13.86 0.57 2.15
CA PRO A 102 -13.81 1.90 2.74
C PRO A 102 -14.75 1.99 3.94
N GLY A 103 -14.26 2.51 5.04
CA GLY A 103 -15.02 2.85 6.24
C GLY A 103 -15.05 4.36 6.48
N LYS A 104 -15.61 4.78 7.60
CA LYS A 104 -15.67 6.21 7.94
C LYS A 104 -14.28 6.82 8.16
N GLU A 105 -13.39 6.10 8.82
CA GLU A 105 -12.07 6.59 9.23
C GLU A 105 -10.93 5.83 8.53
N PHE A 106 -11.12 4.56 8.27
CA PHE A 106 -10.07 3.67 7.77
C PHE A 106 -10.53 2.89 6.54
N LEU A 107 -9.58 2.68 5.64
CA LEU A 107 -9.66 1.68 4.59
C LEU A 107 -9.25 0.33 5.18
N THR A 108 -10.17 -0.63 5.19
CA THR A 108 -9.93 -1.97 5.74
C THR A 108 -9.63 -2.95 4.62
N ILE A 109 -8.53 -3.68 4.76
CA ILE A 109 -8.13 -4.74 3.82
C ILE A 109 -8.28 -6.09 4.52
N ARG A 110 -9.01 -7.03 3.89
CA ARG A 110 -9.21 -8.38 4.39
C ARG A 110 -8.89 -9.39 3.30
N PHE A 111 -8.34 -10.52 3.69
CA PHE A 111 -8.11 -11.67 2.80
C PHE A 111 -9.07 -12.79 3.17
N ARG A 112 -9.58 -13.50 2.16
CA ARG A 112 -10.29 -14.75 2.36
C ARG A 112 -9.29 -15.89 2.24
N ILE A 113 -9.06 -16.63 3.33
CA ILE A 113 -8.13 -17.76 3.41
C ILE A 113 -8.92 -18.94 3.95
N ASP A 114 -8.92 -20.06 3.25
CA ASP A 114 -9.64 -21.30 3.62
C ASP A 114 -11.13 -21.06 3.93
N GLY A 115 -11.75 -20.12 3.21
CA GLY A 115 -13.16 -19.72 3.39
C GLY A 115 -13.37 -18.61 4.40
N ASP A 116 -12.46 -18.39 5.35
CA ASP A 116 -12.57 -17.38 6.39
C ASP A 116 -12.05 -16.01 5.96
N LEU A 117 -12.75 -14.96 6.36
CA LEU A 117 -12.41 -13.59 6.04
C LEU A 117 -11.56 -12.96 7.16
N CYS A 118 -10.24 -12.96 6.97
CA CYS A 118 -9.25 -12.51 7.93
C CYS A 118 -8.83 -11.05 7.71
N MET A 119 -8.68 -10.29 8.79
CA MET A 119 -8.12 -8.93 8.72
C MET A 119 -6.65 -9.01 8.29
N TYR A 120 -6.31 -8.29 7.21
CA TYR A 120 -4.90 -8.14 6.79
C TYR A 120 -4.30 -6.84 7.34
N THR A 121 -4.93 -5.70 7.05
CA THR A 121 -4.46 -4.39 7.56
C THR A 121 -5.57 -3.34 7.52
N LYS A 122 -5.35 -2.25 8.25
CA LYS A 122 -6.11 -1.00 8.12
C LYS A 122 -5.16 0.12 7.76
N MET A 123 -5.61 1.05 6.95
CA MET A 123 -4.84 2.21 6.54
C MET A 123 -5.74 3.45 6.45
N GLU A 124 -5.14 4.61 6.29
CA GLU A 124 -5.87 5.86 6.15
C GLU A 124 -6.75 5.88 4.89
N MET A 125 -7.87 6.56 4.95
CA MET A 125 -8.78 6.73 3.82
C MET A 125 -8.17 7.46 2.63
N SER A 126 -7.07 8.20 2.82
CA SER A 126 -6.29 8.84 1.76
C SER A 126 -5.79 7.86 0.69
N TYR A 127 -5.55 6.60 1.06
CA TYR A 127 -5.15 5.53 0.13
C TYR A 127 -6.29 4.96 -0.71
N HIS A 128 -7.56 5.16 -0.31
CA HIS A 128 -8.72 4.56 -0.98
C HIS A 128 -8.79 4.95 -2.46
N ARG A 129 -8.84 6.26 -2.76
CA ARG A 129 -9.00 6.74 -4.13
C ARG A 129 -7.85 6.31 -5.07
N PRO A 130 -6.57 6.45 -4.69
CA PRO A 130 -5.45 5.96 -5.50
C PRO A 130 -5.49 4.44 -5.77
N VAL A 131 -5.83 3.64 -4.75
CA VAL A 131 -5.92 2.18 -4.87
C VAL A 131 -7.06 1.78 -5.81
N VAL A 132 -8.27 2.34 -5.63
CA VAL A 132 -9.42 2.05 -6.51
C VAL A 132 -9.12 2.47 -7.95
N THR A 133 -8.53 3.64 -8.16
CA THR A 133 -8.12 4.10 -9.49
C THR A 133 -7.15 3.13 -10.15
N ARG A 134 -6.14 2.66 -9.43
CA ARG A 134 -5.18 1.67 -9.94
C ARG A 134 -5.86 0.35 -10.32
N LEU A 135 -6.76 -0.15 -9.48
CA LEU A 135 -7.48 -1.39 -9.73
C LEU A 135 -8.44 -1.27 -10.92
N LYS A 136 -9.12 -0.13 -11.08
CA LYS A 136 -9.94 0.14 -12.26
C LYS A 136 -9.12 0.18 -13.54
N LEU A 137 -7.94 0.82 -13.51
CA LEU A 137 -7.01 0.82 -14.64
C LEU A 137 -6.56 -0.60 -15.01
N MET A 138 -6.22 -1.42 -14.02
CA MET A 138 -5.83 -2.82 -14.24
C MET A 138 -6.97 -3.63 -14.87
N GLY A 139 -8.20 -3.43 -14.41
CA GLY A 139 -9.38 -4.13 -14.90
C GLY A 139 -10.02 -3.52 -16.15
N GLU A 140 -9.40 -2.49 -16.77
CA GLU A 140 -9.95 -1.76 -17.93
C GLU A 140 -11.35 -1.17 -17.69
N MET A 141 -11.61 -0.74 -16.44
CA MET A 141 -12.88 -0.16 -15.99
C MET A 141 -12.88 1.37 -16.14
N ASP A 142 -14.07 1.95 -16.21
CA ASP A 142 -14.24 3.41 -16.22
C ASP A 142 -13.89 4.03 -14.84
N ILE A 143 -12.85 4.86 -14.81
CA ILE A 143 -12.39 5.55 -13.61
C ILE A 143 -13.36 6.66 -13.18
N ALA A 144 -14.06 7.25 -14.13
CA ALA A 144 -14.97 8.37 -13.88
C ALA A 144 -16.30 7.90 -13.25
N GLU A 145 -16.78 6.72 -13.63
CA GLU A 145 -18.03 6.15 -13.08
C GLU A 145 -17.77 5.55 -11.70
N LYS A 146 -18.50 6.02 -10.68
CA LYS A 146 -18.37 5.59 -9.28
C LYS A 146 -19.69 5.14 -8.65
N ARG A 147 -20.78 5.26 -9.41
CA ARG A 147 -22.16 5.03 -8.93
C ARG A 147 -22.68 3.66 -9.32
N LEU A 148 -22.07 3.05 -10.33
CA LEU A 148 -22.48 1.74 -10.85
C LEU A 148 -21.41 0.69 -10.53
N PRO A 149 -21.82 -0.56 -10.25
CA PRO A 149 -20.88 -1.68 -10.15
C PRO A 149 -20.16 -1.89 -11.48
N GLN A 150 -18.89 -2.27 -11.41
CA GLN A 150 -18.09 -2.61 -12.58
C GLN A 150 -17.27 -3.87 -12.29
N ASP A 151 -17.04 -4.65 -13.34
CA ASP A 151 -16.25 -5.87 -13.31
C ASP A 151 -15.15 -5.81 -14.37
N GLY A 152 -13.98 -6.28 -14.01
CA GLY A 152 -12.83 -6.35 -14.90
C GLY A 152 -12.00 -7.61 -14.68
N LYS A 153 -11.07 -7.85 -15.60
CA LYS A 153 -10.13 -8.98 -15.52
C LYS A 153 -8.73 -8.44 -15.73
N TYR A 154 -7.78 -9.02 -15.01
CA TYR A 154 -6.39 -8.66 -15.15
C TYR A 154 -5.50 -9.88 -14.94
N ARG A 155 -4.51 -10.08 -15.81
CA ARG A 155 -3.49 -11.09 -15.61
C ARG A 155 -2.30 -10.44 -14.92
N TYR A 156 -2.05 -10.88 -13.68
CA TYR A 156 -0.92 -10.43 -12.90
C TYR A 156 0.27 -11.37 -13.12
N GLU A 157 1.37 -10.83 -13.59
CA GLU A 157 2.62 -11.58 -13.81
C GLU A 157 3.79 -10.82 -13.19
N LYS A 158 4.54 -11.48 -12.34
CA LYS A 158 5.77 -10.94 -11.75
C LYS A 158 6.67 -12.10 -11.32
N GLU A 159 7.89 -12.13 -11.86
CA GLU A 159 8.87 -13.19 -11.59
C GLU A 159 8.27 -14.59 -11.85
N GLU A 160 8.20 -15.45 -10.84
CA GLU A 160 7.61 -16.78 -10.93
C GLU A 160 6.11 -16.83 -10.61
N MET A 161 5.51 -15.67 -10.29
CA MET A 161 4.10 -15.55 -9.93
C MET A 161 3.27 -15.15 -11.14
N ALA A 162 2.31 -15.98 -11.51
CA ALA A 162 1.28 -15.66 -12.49
C ALA A 162 -0.09 -16.05 -11.95
N THR A 163 -1.04 -15.13 -11.98
CA THR A 163 -2.42 -15.38 -11.55
C THR A 163 -3.40 -14.51 -12.32
N ASP A 164 -4.55 -15.05 -12.64
CA ASP A 164 -5.65 -14.28 -13.22
C ASP A 164 -6.47 -13.67 -12.10
N LEU A 165 -6.77 -12.39 -12.21
CA LEU A 165 -7.57 -11.64 -11.25
C LEU A 165 -8.91 -11.28 -11.86
N ARG A 166 -9.99 -11.49 -11.11
CA ARG A 166 -11.26 -10.83 -11.36
C ARG A 166 -11.43 -9.71 -10.35
N ILE A 167 -11.70 -8.50 -10.84
CA ILE A 167 -11.80 -7.29 -10.05
C ILE A 167 -13.22 -6.78 -10.17
N SER A 168 -13.93 -6.69 -9.04
CA SER A 168 -15.30 -6.15 -9.00
C SER A 168 -15.32 -4.91 -8.10
N THR A 169 -15.91 -3.82 -8.58
CA THR A 169 -16.14 -2.60 -7.81
C THR A 169 -17.62 -2.41 -7.52
N LEU A 170 -17.95 -2.02 -6.29
CA LEU A 170 -19.32 -1.78 -5.86
C LEU A 170 -19.40 -0.45 -5.09
N PRO A 171 -20.34 0.44 -5.43
CA PRO A 171 -20.59 1.63 -4.65
C PRO A 171 -20.97 1.30 -3.21
N SER A 172 -20.43 2.05 -2.26
CA SER A 172 -20.81 1.98 -0.86
C SER A 172 -20.91 3.36 -0.23
N VAL A 173 -21.35 3.45 1.03
CA VAL A 173 -21.56 4.74 1.73
C VAL A 173 -20.30 5.58 1.83
N TYR A 174 -19.13 4.96 1.99
CA TYR A 174 -17.86 5.64 2.19
C TYR A 174 -16.94 5.63 0.95
N GLY A 175 -17.47 5.19 -0.20
CA GLY A 175 -16.72 5.06 -1.46
C GLY A 175 -16.92 3.69 -2.08
N GLU A 176 -16.16 3.38 -3.13
CA GLU A 176 -16.27 2.09 -3.81
C GLU A 176 -15.56 0.99 -3.01
N LYS A 177 -16.26 -0.07 -2.68
CA LYS A 177 -15.68 -1.33 -2.22
C LYS A 177 -15.12 -2.08 -3.42
N VAL A 178 -13.96 -2.71 -3.27
CA VAL A 178 -13.36 -3.54 -4.32
C VAL A 178 -13.12 -4.95 -3.78
N VAL A 179 -13.42 -5.94 -4.63
CA VAL A 179 -13.09 -7.35 -4.38
C VAL A 179 -12.25 -7.85 -5.54
N LEU A 180 -11.06 -8.38 -5.21
CA LEU A 180 -10.21 -9.08 -6.18
C LEU A 180 -10.29 -10.57 -5.86
N ARG A 181 -10.68 -11.39 -6.83
CA ARG A 181 -10.61 -12.85 -6.76
C ARG A 181 -9.38 -13.33 -7.52
N LEU A 182 -8.56 -14.13 -6.84
CA LEU A 182 -7.39 -14.78 -7.44
C LEU A 182 -7.84 -16.11 -8.05
N LEU A 183 -7.59 -16.30 -9.36
CA LEU A 183 -7.92 -17.50 -10.11
C LEU A 183 -6.62 -18.25 -10.43
N GLY A 184 -6.55 -19.53 -10.11
CA GLY A 184 -5.38 -20.36 -10.47
C GLY A 184 -4.43 -20.68 -9.32
N ASN A 185 -4.82 -20.44 -8.06
CA ASN A 185 -4.13 -21.01 -6.90
C ASN A 185 -4.51 -22.48 -6.62
N ASP A 186 -5.25 -23.12 -7.54
CA ASP A 186 -5.58 -24.55 -7.45
C ASP A 186 -4.32 -25.40 -7.68
N ARG A 187 -3.44 -25.46 -6.66
CA ARG A 187 -2.39 -26.49 -6.57
C ARG A 187 -2.97 -27.87 -6.26
N ASP A 188 -4.29 -27.97 -6.09
CA ASP A 188 -4.99 -29.20 -5.70
C ASP A 188 -5.85 -29.85 -6.82
N SER A 189 -5.68 -29.48 -8.10
CA SER A 189 -6.38 -30.17 -9.19
C SER A 189 -5.64 -31.42 -9.71
N SER A 190 -4.66 -31.94 -8.98
CA SER A 190 -3.92 -33.15 -9.40
C SER A 190 -4.05 -34.34 -8.45
N LEU A 191 -5.27 -34.55 -7.91
CA LEU A 191 -5.66 -35.80 -7.25
C LEU A 191 -7.10 -36.19 -7.63
N ILE A 192 -7.31 -36.57 -8.87
CA ILE A 192 -8.31 -37.57 -9.27
C ILE A 192 -7.69 -38.42 -10.38
#